data_6c2fa7bfafb5919fad8738adeb71627c
#
_entry.id   6c2fa7bfafb5919fad8738adeb71627c
#
_cell.length_a   1.000
_cell.length_b   1.000
_cell.length_c   1.000
_cell.angle_alpha   90.00
_cell.angle_beta   90.00
_cell.angle_gamma   90.00
#
_symmetry.space_group_name_H-M   'P 1'
#
loop_
_entity.id
_entity.type
_entity.pdbx_description
1 polymer ?
#
loop_
_entity_poly.entity_id
_entity_poly.type
_entity_poly.pdbx_seq_one_letter_code
_entity_poly.pdbx_strand_id
1 'polypeptide(L)'
;LYHPNENNYSGDKISVEIENVKIKTSDNIELLGWYHEKNLKDFKTLIFFHGNAGSLENRIHKLNHFRDMNINFLIIAWRGFSGNKGNPSEQGLYEDGKSAIDWLIKKGVSEKNLILYGESLGTGVATHLAQNKNYAGVILETPFTSMIDAAKKFYPYIPVKLLLKDKFENYKKIKNINSPILI
;
A
#
# COMPACT_ATOMS: atom_id res chain seq x y z
N LEU A 1 -16.26 5.32 -2.22
CA LEU A 1 -14.82 5.53 -2.42
C LEU A 1 -14.06 4.20 -2.46
N TYR A 2 -14.37 3.28 -1.57
CA TYR A 2 -13.71 1.98 -1.45
C TYR A 2 -14.56 0.88 -2.08
N HIS A 3 -13.94 -0.03 -2.85
CA HIS A 3 -14.60 -1.11 -3.57
C HIS A 3 -13.95 -2.46 -3.25
N PRO A 4 -14.05 -2.92 -1.99
CA PRO A 4 -13.47 -4.19 -1.56
C PRO A 4 -14.14 -5.38 -2.25
N ASN A 5 -13.37 -6.46 -2.41
CA ASN A 5 -13.87 -7.76 -2.80
C ASN A 5 -13.45 -8.79 -1.74
N GLU A 6 -14.35 -9.69 -1.37
CA GLU A 6 -14.17 -10.75 -0.36
C GLU A 6 -13.57 -12.03 -0.95
N ASN A 7 -12.78 -11.95 -1.99
CA ASN A 7 -12.22 -13.16 -2.59
C ASN A 7 -11.34 -13.92 -1.61
N ASN A 8 -11.50 -15.24 -1.63
CA ASN A 8 -10.50 -16.17 -1.11
C ASN A 8 -9.18 -15.91 -1.81
N TYR A 9 -8.13 -15.67 -1.05
CA TYR A 9 -6.81 -15.53 -1.63
C TYR A 9 -5.89 -16.60 -1.03
N SER A 10 -5.41 -17.47 -1.87
CA SER A 10 -4.43 -18.48 -1.52
C SER A 10 -3.03 -18.09 -1.95
N GLY A 11 -2.93 -17.23 -2.95
CA GLY A 11 -1.68 -16.89 -3.59
C GLY A 11 -1.13 -18.00 -4.51
N ASP A 12 -1.89 -19.06 -4.75
CA ASP A 12 -1.43 -20.25 -5.50
C ASP A 12 -1.00 -19.95 -6.95
N LYS A 13 -1.44 -18.82 -7.51
CA LYS A 13 -1.08 -18.40 -8.87
C LYS A 13 0.14 -17.48 -8.92
N ILE A 14 0.76 -17.19 -7.78
CA ILE A 14 2.01 -16.42 -7.73
C ILE A 14 3.15 -17.35 -8.13
N SER A 15 4.00 -16.86 -9.05
CA SER A 15 5.10 -17.64 -9.61
C SER A 15 6.36 -17.68 -8.75
N VAL A 16 6.31 -17.12 -7.55
CA VAL A 16 7.37 -17.16 -6.53
C VAL A 16 6.82 -17.75 -5.25
N GLU A 17 7.68 -18.33 -4.42
CA GLU A 17 7.31 -18.80 -3.10
C GLU A 17 6.91 -17.60 -2.22
N ILE A 18 5.77 -17.70 -1.57
CA ILE A 18 5.23 -16.68 -0.66
C ILE A 18 4.89 -17.27 0.71
N GLU A 19 5.11 -16.48 1.74
CA GLU A 19 4.57 -16.69 3.08
C GLU A 19 3.24 -15.93 3.20
N ASN A 20 2.15 -16.63 3.57
CA ASN A 20 0.91 -15.99 3.97
C ASN A 20 1.11 -15.41 5.37
N VAL A 21 1.03 -14.08 5.49
CA VAL A 21 1.31 -13.38 6.75
C VAL A 21 0.06 -12.74 7.32
N LYS A 22 0.04 -12.64 8.66
CA LYS A 22 -0.96 -11.91 9.43
C LYS A 22 -0.28 -10.80 10.20
N ILE A 23 -0.66 -9.57 9.92
CA ILE A 23 -0.07 -8.38 10.53
C ILE A 23 -1.12 -7.71 11.42
N LYS A 24 -0.81 -7.62 12.70
CA LYS A 24 -1.70 -6.98 13.67
C LYS A 24 -1.42 -5.49 13.74
N THR A 25 -2.44 -4.67 13.50
CA THR A 25 -2.39 -3.22 13.63
C THR A 25 -2.45 -2.77 15.09
N SER A 26 -2.09 -1.52 15.37
CA SER A 26 -2.18 -0.95 16.73
C SER A 26 -3.60 -0.88 17.27
N ASP A 27 -4.58 -0.77 16.37
CA ASP A 27 -6.02 -0.77 16.69
C ASP A 27 -6.66 -2.18 16.60
N ASN A 28 -5.82 -3.24 16.72
CA ASN A 28 -6.20 -4.65 16.83
C ASN A 28 -6.89 -5.26 15.61
N ILE A 29 -6.71 -4.72 14.41
CA ILE A 29 -7.14 -5.36 13.18
C ILE A 29 -6.03 -6.31 12.71
N GLU A 30 -6.39 -7.51 12.26
CA GLU A 30 -5.48 -8.46 11.63
C GLU A 30 -5.57 -8.30 10.11
N LEU A 31 -4.47 -7.91 9.50
CA LEU A 31 -4.34 -7.76 8.06
C LEU A 31 -3.68 -8.98 7.47
N LEU A 32 -4.25 -9.48 6.41
CA LEU A 32 -3.71 -10.55 5.61
C LEU A 32 -2.74 -10.00 4.56
N GLY A 33 -1.67 -10.71 4.29
CA GLY A 33 -0.70 -10.32 3.29
C GLY A 33 0.10 -11.48 2.73
N TRP A 34 0.86 -11.20 1.68
CA TRP A 34 1.81 -12.12 1.06
C TRP A 34 3.21 -11.53 1.14
N TYR A 35 4.11 -12.30 1.68
CA TYR A 35 5.52 -11.95 1.82
C TYR A 35 6.38 -12.89 1.01
N HIS A 36 7.30 -12.34 0.22
CA HIS A 36 8.33 -13.06 -0.49
C HIS A 36 9.69 -12.57 -0.03
N GLU A 37 10.50 -13.49 0.48
CA GLU A 37 11.88 -13.24 0.85
C GLU A 37 12.82 -13.98 -0.10
N LYS A 38 13.54 -13.23 -0.92
CA LYS A 38 14.58 -13.78 -1.80
C LYS A 38 15.96 -13.68 -1.13
N ASN A 39 16.29 -12.53 -0.60
CA ASN A 39 17.52 -12.28 0.16
C ASN A 39 17.46 -10.92 0.85
N LEU A 40 17.24 -10.90 2.17
CA LEU A 40 17.15 -9.66 2.95
C LEU A 40 18.47 -8.91 3.06
N LYS A 41 19.60 -9.63 2.98
CA LYS A 41 20.92 -9.03 3.15
C LYS A 41 21.32 -8.19 1.95
N ASP A 42 21.06 -8.67 0.75
CA ASP A 42 21.60 -8.10 -0.48
C ASP A 42 20.56 -7.30 -1.27
N PHE A 43 19.25 -7.60 -1.10
CA PHE A 43 18.20 -7.01 -1.91
C PHE A 43 17.33 -6.04 -1.13
N LYS A 44 16.81 -5.02 -1.84
CA LYS A 44 15.79 -4.11 -1.29
C LYS A 44 14.48 -4.86 -1.08
N THR A 45 13.66 -4.34 -0.17
CA THR A 45 12.32 -4.86 0.10
C THR A 45 11.28 -3.86 -0.36
N LEU A 46 10.41 -4.29 -1.27
CA LEU A 46 9.31 -3.48 -1.76
C LEU A 46 8.06 -3.78 -0.94
N ILE A 47 7.42 -2.75 -0.39
CA ILE A 47 6.09 -2.85 0.18
C ILE A 47 5.07 -2.27 -0.79
N PHE A 48 4.09 -3.10 -1.18
CA PHE A 48 3.09 -2.74 -2.18
C PHE A 48 1.76 -2.37 -1.53
N PHE A 49 1.37 -1.13 -1.68
CA PHE A 49 0.11 -0.54 -1.27
C PHE A 49 -0.86 -0.49 -2.45
N HIS A 50 -1.82 -1.42 -2.48
CA HIS A 50 -2.70 -1.60 -3.64
C HIS A 50 -3.80 -0.53 -3.77
N GLY A 51 -4.43 -0.48 -4.95
CA GLY A 51 -5.52 0.44 -5.26
C GLY A 51 -6.83 0.14 -4.51
N ASN A 52 -7.89 0.93 -4.80
CA ASN A 52 -9.14 0.94 -4.05
C ASN A 52 -10.16 -0.14 -4.46
N ALA A 53 -9.83 -1.04 -5.35
CA ALA A 53 -10.76 -2.04 -5.87
C ALA A 53 -10.16 -3.45 -5.85
N GLY A 54 -11.04 -4.44 -5.70
CA GLY A 54 -10.68 -5.85 -5.79
C GLY A 54 -10.10 -6.44 -4.51
N SER A 55 -9.26 -7.44 -4.67
CA SER A 55 -8.59 -8.21 -3.63
C SER A 55 -7.11 -8.37 -3.94
N LEU A 56 -6.36 -9.06 -3.06
CA LEU A 56 -4.95 -9.40 -3.32
C LEU A 56 -4.78 -10.22 -4.59
N GLU A 57 -5.69 -11.12 -4.91
CA GLU A 57 -5.61 -11.95 -6.12
C GLU A 57 -5.59 -11.14 -7.41
N ASN A 58 -6.25 -9.99 -7.44
CA ASN A 58 -6.19 -9.08 -8.58
C ASN A 58 -4.79 -8.49 -8.82
N ARG A 59 -3.86 -8.66 -7.88
CA ARG A 59 -2.48 -8.15 -7.94
C ARG A 59 -1.46 -9.21 -8.34
N ILE A 60 -1.87 -10.48 -8.45
CA ILE A 60 -0.97 -11.61 -8.79
C ILE A 60 -0.21 -11.34 -10.09
N HIS A 61 -0.89 -10.85 -11.14
CA HIS A 61 -0.23 -10.52 -12.40
C HIS A 61 0.93 -9.54 -12.21
N LYS A 62 0.75 -8.50 -11.41
CA LYS A 62 1.78 -7.51 -11.09
C LYS A 62 2.91 -8.12 -10.26
N LEU A 63 2.58 -8.92 -9.25
CA LEU A 63 3.56 -9.59 -8.40
C LEU A 63 4.44 -10.58 -9.19
N ASN A 64 3.88 -11.23 -10.20
CA ASN A 64 4.62 -12.15 -11.05
C ASN A 64 5.74 -11.45 -11.87
N HIS A 65 5.62 -10.15 -12.14
CA HIS A 65 6.71 -9.39 -12.75
C HIS A 65 7.91 -9.21 -11.80
N PHE A 66 7.73 -9.36 -10.49
CA PHE A 66 8.82 -9.25 -9.52
C PHE A 66 9.66 -10.52 -9.43
N ARG A 67 9.20 -11.65 -10.01
CA ARG A 67 9.90 -12.96 -9.95
C ARG A 67 11.37 -12.87 -10.38
N ASP A 68 11.60 -12.18 -11.48
CA ASP A 68 12.93 -12.10 -12.09
C ASP A 68 13.75 -10.91 -11.55
N MET A 69 13.18 -10.13 -10.64
CA MET A 69 13.86 -9.02 -10.00
C MET A 69 14.62 -9.47 -8.74
N ASN A 70 15.68 -8.74 -8.42
CA ASN A 70 16.45 -8.94 -7.19
C ASN A 70 15.84 -8.09 -6.05
N ILE A 71 14.62 -8.45 -5.65
CA ILE A 71 13.88 -7.78 -4.57
C ILE A 71 13.16 -8.80 -3.68
N ASN A 72 12.94 -8.41 -2.43
CA ASN A 72 11.94 -9.01 -1.55
C ASN A 72 10.67 -8.17 -1.68
N PHE A 73 9.48 -8.72 -1.39
CA PHE A 73 8.28 -7.90 -1.37
C PHE A 73 7.29 -8.31 -0.28
N LEU A 74 6.52 -7.35 0.16
CA LEU A 74 5.32 -7.54 0.98
C LEU A 74 4.15 -6.81 0.31
N ILE A 75 3.02 -7.47 0.15
CA ILE A 75 1.74 -6.86 -0.14
C ILE A 75 0.77 -7.18 0.99
N ILE A 76 0.00 -6.20 1.44
CA ILE A 76 -1.08 -6.39 2.41
C ILE A 76 -2.42 -6.10 1.77
N ALA A 77 -3.48 -6.80 2.20
CA ALA A 77 -4.84 -6.36 1.97
C ALA A 77 -5.21 -5.28 3.00
N TRP A 78 -5.85 -4.21 2.55
CA TRP A 78 -6.37 -3.19 3.46
C TRP A 78 -7.45 -3.75 4.38
N ARG A 79 -7.68 -3.09 5.54
CA ARG A 79 -8.87 -3.34 6.34
C ARG A 79 -10.14 -3.27 5.50
N GLY A 80 -11.06 -4.20 5.66
CA GLY A 80 -12.27 -4.33 4.86
C GLY A 80 -12.09 -4.95 3.47
N PHE A 81 -10.85 -5.26 3.03
CA PHE A 81 -10.56 -5.92 1.75
C PHE A 81 -10.11 -7.36 1.98
N SER A 82 -10.32 -8.23 0.98
CA SER A 82 -9.87 -9.63 0.99
C SER A 82 -10.29 -10.39 2.26
N GLY A 83 -11.47 -10.11 2.80
CA GLY A 83 -11.96 -10.74 4.02
C GLY A 83 -11.40 -10.16 5.34
N ASN A 84 -10.52 -9.18 5.30
CA ASN A 84 -10.06 -8.48 6.51
C ASN A 84 -11.22 -7.75 7.19
N LYS A 85 -11.20 -7.76 8.51
CA LYS A 85 -12.16 -7.00 9.32
C LYS A 85 -11.90 -5.49 9.23
N GLY A 86 -12.86 -4.70 9.73
CA GLY A 86 -12.78 -3.25 9.81
C GLY A 86 -13.34 -2.54 8.59
N ASN A 87 -13.45 -1.22 8.69
CA ASN A 87 -13.94 -0.37 7.63
C ASN A 87 -12.78 0.50 7.11
N PRO A 88 -12.57 0.56 5.79
CA PRO A 88 -11.50 1.40 5.25
C PRO A 88 -11.80 2.89 5.48
N SER A 89 -10.75 3.62 5.82
CA SER A 89 -10.74 5.07 5.95
C SER A 89 -9.33 5.58 5.71
N GLU A 90 -9.16 6.86 5.43
CA GLU A 90 -7.83 7.46 5.22
C GLU A 90 -6.88 7.14 6.38
N GLN A 91 -7.30 7.39 7.62
CA GLN A 91 -6.48 7.12 8.81
C GLN A 91 -6.25 5.62 9.03
N GLY A 92 -7.28 4.82 8.79
CA GLY A 92 -7.17 3.37 8.89
C GLY A 92 -6.14 2.79 7.92
N LEU A 93 -6.14 3.24 6.66
CA LEU A 93 -5.18 2.79 5.68
C LEU A 93 -3.74 3.24 6.01
N TYR A 94 -3.57 4.42 6.62
CA TYR A 94 -2.26 4.87 7.12
C TYR A 94 -1.75 3.96 8.23
N GLU A 95 -2.63 3.57 9.15
CA GLU A 95 -2.30 2.62 10.22
C GLU A 95 -1.97 1.23 9.68
N ASP A 96 -2.72 0.75 8.67
CA ASP A 96 -2.44 -0.52 8.00
C ASP A 96 -1.04 -0.50 7.37
N GLY A 97 -0.74 0.54 6.60
CA GLY A 97 0.55 0.69 5.95
C GLY A 97 1.70 0.85 6.95
N LYS A 98 1.50 1.62 8.03
CA LYS A 98 2.48 1.75 9.11
C LYS A 98 2.76 0.41 9.77
N SER A 99 1.71 -0.35 10.09
CA SER A 99 1.86 -1.67 10.74
C SER A 99 2.61 -2.67 9.85
N ALA A 100 2.41 -2.59 8.53
CA ALA A 100 3.14 -3.40 7.58
C ALA A 100 4.64 -3.02 7.50
N ILE A 101 4.97 -1.73 7.54
CA ILE A 101 6.36 -1.25 7.64
C ILE A 101 6.99 -1.73 8.94
N ASP A 102 6.31 -1.55 10.08
CA ASP A 102 6.79 -1.97 11.40
C ASP A 102 7.04 -3.49 11.46
N TRP A 103 6.20 -4.27 10.78
CA TRP A 103 6.38 -5.73 10.65
C TRP A 103 7.66 -6.06 9.88
N LEU A 104 7.92 -5.39 8.75
CA LEU A 104 9.16 -5.58 7.98
C LEU A 104 10.41 -5.19 8.78
N ILE A 105 10.33 -4.09 9.54
CA ILE A 105 11.43 -3.67 10.42
C ILE A 105 11.71 -4.74 11.50
N LYS A 106 10.67 -5.33 12.08
CA LYS A 106 10.82 -6.44 13.03
C LYS A 106 11.40 -7.71 12.40
N LYS A 107 11.17 -7.93 11.11
CA LYS A 107 11.83 -8.99 10.31
C LYS A 107 13.32 -8.70 10.01
N GLY A 108 13.81 -7.50 10.32
CA GLY A 108 15.22 -7.11 10.12
C GLY A 108 15.46 -6.21 8.91
N VAL A 109 14.41 -5.77 8.20
CA VAL A 109 14.55 -4.84 7.08
C VAL A 109 14.80 -3.43 7.62
N SER A 110 15.89 -2.79 7.22
CA SER A 110 16.12 -1.38 7.59
C SER A 110 15.28 -0.43 6.73
N GLU A 111 14.87 0.73 7.30
CA GLU A 111 14.14 1.76 6.53
C GLU A 111 14.84 2.13 5.21
N LYS A 112 16.18 2.21 5.19
CA LYS A 112 17.00 2.52 4.01
C LYS A 112 16.96 1.44 2.93
N ASN A 113 16.43 0.27 3.24
CA ASN A 113 16.26 -0.84 2.30
C ASN A 113 14.81 -1.01 1.84
N LEU A 114 13.87 -0.21 2.37
CA LEU A 114 12.47 -0.24 1.98
C LEU A 114 12.22 0.64 0.74
N ILE A 115 11.42 0.12 -0.19
CA ILE A 115 10.81 0.85 -1.29
C ILE A 115 9.31 0.85 -1.07
N LEU A 116 8.70 2.03 -0.94
CA LEU A 116 7.25 2.15 -0.84
C LEU A 116 6.66 2.25 -2.24
N TYR A 117 5.82 1.29 -2.61
CA TYR A 117 5.14 1.29 -3.90
C TYR A 117 3.63 1.46 -3.69
N GLY A 118 3.09 2.57 -4.14
CA GLY A 118 1.66 2.86 -4.10
C GLY A 118 1.03 2.80 -5.49
N GLU A 119 -0.10 2.11 -5.61
CA GLU A 119 -0.95 2.09 -6.80
C GLU A 119 -2.24 2.83 -6.52
N SER A 120 -2.59 3.85 -7.33
CA SER A 120 -3.84 4.61 -7.21
C SER A 120 -4.09 5.06 -5.75
N LEU A 121 -5.11 4.53 -5.05
CA LEU A 121 -5.37 4.79 -3.63
C LEU A 121 -4.12 4.58 -2.76
N GLY A 122 -3.35 3.53 -3.03
CA GLY A 122 -2.11 3.22 -2.32
C GLY A 122 -1.03 4.31 -2.45
N THR A 123 -1.10 5.16 -3.49
CA THR A 123 -0.19 6.31 -3.60
C THR A 123 -0.40 7.31 -2.47
N GLY A 124 -1.65 7.45 -2.00
CA GLY A 124 -1.98 8.28 -0.84
C GLY A 124 -1.31 7.79 0.44
N VAL A 125 -1.29 6.46 0.63
CA VAL A 125 -0.64 5.83 1.78
C VAL A 125 0.88 5.93 1.67
N ALA A 126 1.46 5.58 0.52
CA ALA A 126 2.90 5.69 0.28
C ALA A 126 3.40 7.12 0.49
N THR A 127 2.70 8.11 -0.07
CA THR A 127 3.03 9.54 0.10
C THR A 127 2.96 9.97 1.57
N HIS A 128 1.93 9.51 2.31
CA HIS A 128 1.79 9.85 3.74
C HIS A 128 2.93 9.27 4.57
N LEU A 129 3.24 7.99 4.38
CA LEU A 129 4.23 7.27 5.20
C LEU A 129 5.68 7.65 4.85
N ALA A 130 5.90 8.20 3.65
CA ALA A 130 7.24 8.62 3.21
C ALA A 130 7.66 9.99 3.75
N GLN A 131 6.74 10.78 4.33
CA GLN A 131 7.08 12.11 4.84
C GLN A 131 8.15 12.05 5.93
N ASN A 132 9.19 12.87 5.78
CA ASN A 132 10.30 13.02 6.73
C ASN A 132 11.02 11.68 7.03
N LYS A 133 11.02 10.77 6.06
CA LYS A 133 11.68 9.46 6.12
C LYS A 133 12.72 9.34 5.00
N ASN A 134 13.67 8.41 5.19
CA ASN A 134 14.76 8.15 4.25
C ASN A 134 14.67 6.69 3.77
N TYR A 135 13.62 6.37 3.01
CA TYR A 135 13.48 5.09 2.34
C TYR A 135 14.41 4.97 1.11
N ALA A 136 14.62 3.77 0.62
CA ALA A 136 15.38 3.53 -0.62
C ALA A 136 14.72 4.20 -1.84
N GLY A 137 13.39 4.30 -1.83
CA GLY A 137 12.63 5.00 -2.86
C GLY A 137 11.13 4.95 -2.60
N VAL A 138 10.40 5.77 -3.35
CA VAL A 138 8.93 5.80 -3.38
C VAL A 138 8.48 5.71 -4.82
N ILE A 139 7.64 4.74 -5.14
CA ILE A 139 7.06 4.55 -6.48
C ILE A 139 5.57 4.87 -6.39
N LEU A 140 5.11 5.79 -7.23
CA LEU A 140 3.73 6.25 -7.26
C LEU A 140 3.13 5.96 -8.63
N GLU A 141 2.39 4.87 -8.75
CA GLU A 141 1.71 4.49 -9.98
C GLU A 141 0.30 5.10 -10.02
N THR A 142 0.00 5.86 -11.08
CA THR A 142 -1.27 6.57 -11.25
C THR A 142 -1.66 7.42 -10.02
N PRO A 143 -0.77 8.30 -9.54
CA PRO A 143 -1.04 9.11 -8.36
C PRO A 143 -2.13 10.16 -8.62
N PHE A 144 -2.71 10.66 -7.54
CA PHE A 144 -3.68 11.75 -7.57
C PHE A 144 -3.26 12.86 -6.58
N THR A 145 -3.64 14.10 -6.87
CA THR A 145 -3.32 15.27 -6.03
C THR A 145 -4.08 15.24 -4.72
N SER A 146 -5.38 14.99 -4.79
CA SER A 146 -6.26 14.74 -3.64
C SER A 146 -7.49 13.96 -4.07
N MET A 147 -8.16 13.31 -3.13
CA MET A 147 -9.43 12.64 -3.42
C MET A 147 -10.54 13.65 -3.77
N ILE A 148 -10.43 14.88 -3.26
CA ILE A 148 -11.33 15.98 -3.63
C ILE A 148 -11.19 16.30 -5.12
N ASP A 149 -9.95 16.43 -5.62
CA ASP A 149 -9.71 16.77 -7.02
C ASP A 149 -10.12 15.62 -7.95
N ALA A 150 -9.86 14.39 -7.55
CA ALA A 150 -10.31 13.21 -8.28
C ALA A 150 -11.85 13.16 -8.35
N ALA A 151 -12.56 13.39 -7.25
CA ALA A 151 -14.01 13.36 -7.20
C ALA A 151 -14.66 14.50 -8.00
N LYS A 152 -14.08 15.71 -8.02
CA LYS A 152 -14.59 16.84 -8.80
C LYS A 152 -14.68 16.56 -10.30
N LYS A 153 -13.77 15.73 -10.85
CA LYS A 153 -13.83 15.34 -12.27
C LYS A 153 -15.10 14.57 -12.62
N PHE A 154 -15.60 13.77 -11.68
CA PHE A 154 -16.79 12.93 -11.87
C PHE A 154 -18.08 13.61 -11.38
N TYR A 155 -17.96 14.51 -10.41
CA TYR A 155 -19.10 15.15 -9.73
C TYR A 155 -18.93 16.67 -9.65
N PRO A 156 -18.88 17.39 -10.80
CA PRO A 156 -18.55 18.81 -10.84
C PRO A 156 -19.57 19.72 -10.11
N TYR A 157 -20.82 19.28 -9.97
CA TYR A 157 -21.90 20.06 -9.35
C TYR A 157 -22.12 19.73 -7.87
N ILE A 158 -21.38 18.75 -7.33
CA ILE A 158 -21.52 18.34 -5.93
C ILE A 158 -20.45 19.04 -5.08
N PRO A 159 -20.76 19.57 -3.89
CA PRO A 159 -19.79 20.19 -3.00
C PRO A 159 -18.92 19.10 -2.30
N VAL A 160 -18.17 18.34 -3.11
CA VAL A 160 -17.39 17.16 -2.66
C VAL A 160 -16.42 17.49 -1.51
N LYS A 161 -15.91 18.72 -1.44
CA LYS A 161 -15.03 19.16 -0.35
C LYS A 161 -15.68 19.09 1.02
N LEU A 162 -17.01 19.30 1.11
CA LEU A 162 -17.78 19.25 2.35
C LEU A 162 -18.21 17.82 2.70
N LEU A 163 -18.42 16.98 1.70
CA LEU A 163 -18.97 15.63 1.87
C LEU A 163 -17.90 14.55 2.06
N LEU A 164 -16.71 14.73 1.47
CA LEU A 164 -15.62 13.76 1.58
C LEU A 164 -14.94 13.84 2.93
N LYS A 165 -14.99 12.73 3.69
CA LYS A 165 -14.22 12.54 4.92
C LYS A 165 -12.75 12.24 4.61
N ASP A 166 -12.50 11.32 3.69
CA ASP A 166 -11.18 10.85 3.29
C ASP A 166 -10.68 11.69 2.12
N LYS A 167 -9.71 12.55 2.37
CA LYS A 167 -9.26 13.58 1.41
C LYS A 167 -7.97 13.21 0.70
N PHE A 168 -7.08 12.47 1.35
CA PHE A 168 -5.75 12.07 0.84
C PHE A 168 -5.05 13.25 0.14
N GLU A 169 -4.80 14.35 0.84
CA GLU A 169 -4.21 15.58 0.27
C GLU A 169 -2.72 15.38 -0.05
N ASN A 170 -2.43 14.58 -1.07
CA ASN A 170 -1.06 14.17 -1.43
C ASN A 170 -0.19 15.35 -1.87
N TYR A 171 -0.77 16.34 -2.55
CA TYR A 171 -0.06 17.55 -2.98
C TYR A 171 0.55 18.36 -1.82
N LYS A 172 -0.01 18.24 -0.61
CA LYS A 172 0.55 18.87 0.60
C LYS A 172 1.71 18.06 1.18
N LYS A 173 1.69 16.75 1.00
CA LYS A 173 2.59 15.80 1.66
C LYS A 173 3.86 15.53 0.84
N ILE A 174 3.73 15.49 -0.50
CA ILE A 174 4.81 15.07 -1.40
C ILE A 174 6.08 15.91 -1.26
N LYS A 175 5.95 17.19 -0.95
CA LYS A 175 7.09 18.09 -0.73
C LYS A 175 7.94 17.76 0.51
N ASN A 176 7.40 16.93 1.41
CA ASN A 176 8.08 16.50 2.63
C ASN A 176 8.75 15.13 2.48
N ILE A 177 8.80 14.58 1.28
CA ILE A 177 9.45 13.29 0.99
C ILE A 177 10.91 13.55 0.67
N ASN A 178 11.81 12.94 1.46
CA ASN A 178 13.26 13.04 1.26
C ASN A 178 13.81 11.92 0.37
N SER A 179 13.05 10.84 0.20
CA SER A 179 13.44 9.69 -0.61
C SER A 179 13.32 9.97 -2.10
N PRO A 180 14.10 9.33 -2.97
CA PRO A 180 13.88 9.38 -4.42
C PRO A 180 12.47 8.95 -4.79
N ILE A 181 11.82 9.66 -5.72
CA ILE A 181 10.46 9.38 -6.16
C ILE A 181 10.46 9.03 -7.66
N LEU A 182 9.76 7.95 -8.00
CA LEU A 182 9.40 7.56 -9.36
C LEU A 182 7.88 7.72 -9.52
N ILE A 183 7.44 8.38 -10.59
CA ILE A 183 6.02 8.58 -10.95
C ILE A 183 5.76 8.04 -12.35
#